data_52cda49f7fde44e38748acb8c9c9e02b
#
_entry.id   52cda49f7fde44e38748acb8c9c9e02b
#
_cell.length_a   1.000
_cell.length_b   1.000
_cell.length_c   1.000
_cell.angle_alpha   90.00
_cell.angle_beta   90.00
_cell.angle_gamma   90.00
#
_symmetry.space_group_name_H-M   'P 1'
#
loop_
_entity.id
_entity.type
_entity.pdbx_description
1 polymer ?
#
loop_
_entity_poly.entity_id
_entity_poly.type
_entity_poly.pdbx_seq_one_letter_code
_entity_poly.pdbx_strand_id
1 'polypeptide(L)'
;MSEFRLTSVEEFEAATERLLETGKKVGADAWQLRVKNQTPHCKFGEQGICCRICSMGPCRITPKAPRGICGCDAHGIAGRNFLRFVAGGAATHSDHGREICNTLNTVAPD
;
A
#
# COMPACT_ATOMS: atom_id res chain seq x y z
N MET A 1 -17.57 25.26 12.65
CA MET A 1 -16.41 24.58 12.06
C MET A 1 -16.64 24.52 10.57
N SER A 2 -15.87 25.28 9.76
CA SER A 2 -15.98 25.20 8.30
C SER A 2 -15.46 23.84 7.86
N GLU A 3 -16.29 23.11 7.13
CA GLU A 3 -15.90 21.85 6.51
C GLU A 3 -14.73 22.12 5.55
N PHE A 4 -13.52 21.68 5.91
CA PHE A 4 -12.38 21.77 5.03
C PHE A 4 -12.53 20.69 3.95
N ARG A 5 -12.91 21.10 2.75
CA ARG A 5 -13.08 20.22 1.60
C ARG A 5 -12.12 20.65 0.50
N LEU A 6 -11.19 19.77 0.14
CA LEU A 6 -10.37 19.94 -1.04
C LEU A 6 -11.24 19.76 -2.29
N THR A 7 -11.22 20.72 -3.18
CA THR A 7 -12.13 20.78 -4.34
C THR A 7 -11.43 20.45 -5.66
N SER A 8 -10.09 20.47 -5.68
CA SER A 8 -9.31 20.18 -6.89
C SER A 8 -8.03 19.36 -6.58
N VAL A 9 -7.45 18.77 -7.63
CA VAL A 9 -6.17 18.04 -7.54
C VAL A 9 -5.04 19.01 -7.17
N GLU A 10 -5.04 20.20 -7.71
CA GLU A 10 -4.04 21.24 -7.46
C GLU A 10 -4.05 21.69 -5.98
N GLU A 11 -5.22 21.83 -5.38
CA GLU A 11 -5.34 22.13 -3.94
C GLU A 11 -4.80 21.00 -3.07
N PHE A 12 -5.06 19.74 -3.47
CA PHE A 12 -4.52 18.57 -2.78
C PHE A 12 -2.99 18.52 -2.87
N GLU A 13 -2.42 18.76 -4.05
CA GLU A 13 -0.97 18.80 -4.25
C GLU A 13 -0.32 19.91 -3.42
N ALA A 14 -0.86 21.12 -3.45
CA ALA A 14 -0.36 22.24 -2.67
C ALA A 14 -0.47 22.02 -1.15
N ALA A 15 -1.51 21.36 -0.68
CA ALA A 15 -1.65 20.96 0.72
C ALA A 15 -0.60 19.91 1.12
N THR A 16 -0.37 18.93 0.25
CA THR A 16 0.63 17.87 0.45
C THR A 16 2.03 18.45 0.54
N GLU A 17 2.40 19.37 -0.33
CA GLU A 17 3.71 20.04 -0.31
C GLU A 17 3.92 20.81 1.00
N ARG A 18 2.93 21.58 1.45
CA ARG A 18 3.00 22.31 2.74
C ARG A 18 3.18 21.37 3.94
N LEU A 19 2.48 20.23 3.92
CA LEU A 19 2.63 19.22 4.97
C LEU A 19 4.03 18.58 4.96
N LEU A 20 4.57 18.29 3.77
CA LEU A 20 5.93 17.76 3.63
C LEU A 20 6.99 18.75 4.11
N GLU A 21 6.84 20.04 3.81
CA GLU A 21 7.74 21.09 4.32
C GLU A 21 7.67 21.18 5.85
N THR A 22 6.48 21.14 6.41
CA THR A 22 6.28 21.11 7.86
C THR A 22 6.91 19.87 8.48
N GLY A 23 6.69 18.70 7.86
CA GLY A 23 7.30 17.44 8.28
C GLY A 23 8.83 17.51 8.31
N LYS A 24 9.45 18.09 7.29
CA LYS A 24 10.91 18.31 7.25
C LYS A 24 11.40 19.19 8.41
N LYS A 25 10.67 20.26 8.75
CA LYS A 25 11.03 21.17 9.84
C LYS A 25 11.03 20.48 11.21
N VAL A 26 10.14 19.52 11.41
CA VAL A 26 10.04 18.75 12.66
C VAL A 26 10.80 17.41 12.62
N GLY A 27 11.55 17.15 11.56
CA GLY A 27 12.36 15.93 11.43
C GLY A 27 11.52 14.67 11.15
N ALA A 28 10.30 14.80 10.62
CA ALA A 28 9.46 13.65 10.28
C ALA A 28 10.01 12.91 9.07
N ASP A 29 10.12 11.58 9.19
CA ASP A 29 10.51 10.69 8.10
C ASP A 29 9.27 10.29 7.27
N ALA A 30 8.93 11.14 6.29
CA ALA A 30 7.76 10.93 5.44
C ALA A 30 8.01 9.86 4.36
N TRP A 31 6.97 9.08 4.02
CA TRP A 31 7.06 8.01 3.01
C TRP A 31 7.49 8.52 1.63
N GLN A 32 7.10 9.75 1.25
CA GLN A 32 7.49 10.37 -0.03
C GLN A 32 9.01 10.55 -0.14
N LEU A 33 9.68 10.81 1.00
CA LEU A 33 11.15 10.91 1.04
C LEU A 33 11.77 9.52 0.94
N ARG A 34 11.21 8.53 1.64
CA ARG A 34 11.69 7.14 1.58
C ARG A 34 11.54 6.53 0.19
N VAL A 35 10.45 6.83 -0.54
CA VAL A 35 10.27 6.38 -1.93
C VAL A 35 11.41 6.85 -2.82
N LYS A 36 11.83 8.13 -2.69
CA LYS A 36 12.97 8.66 -3.44
C LYS A 36 14.26 7.89 -3.16
N ASN A 37 14.48 7.50 -1.91
CA ASN A 37 15.67 6.75 -1.50
C ASN A 37 15.67 5.30 -2.00
N GLN A 38 14.53 4.76 -2.45
CA GLN A 38 14.40 3.44 -3.03
C GLN A 38 14.66 3.41 -4.56
N THR A 39 15.04 4.53 -5.16
CA THR A 39 15.39 4.61 -6.59
C THR A 39 16.81 4.05 -6.84
N PRO A 40 17.03 3.18 -7.88
CA PRO A 40 16.03 2.69 -8.82
C PRO A 40 15.14 1.59 -8.24
N HIS A 41 13.84 1.65 -8.55
CA HIS A 41 12.88 0.65 -8.08
C HIS A 41 13.07 -0.71 -8.77
N CYS A 42 12.61 -1.77 -8.12
CA CYS A 42 12.65 -3.11 -8.69
C CYS A 42 11.65 -3.25 -9.84
N LYS A 43 12.15 -3.39 -11.06
CA LYS A 43 11.32 -3.51 -12.27
C LYS A 43 10.33 -4.68 -12.23
N PHE A 44 10.69 -5.79 -11.59
CA PHE A 44 9.77 -6.92 -11.44
C PHE A 44 8.63 -6.62 -10.47
N GLY A 45 8.91 -5.89 -9.40
CA GLY A 45 7.89 -5.44 -8.45
C GLY A 45 6.93 -4.44 -9.08
N GLU A 46 7.45 -3.45 -9.82
CA GLU A 46 6.64 -2.46 -10.53
C GLU A 46 5.70 -3.07 -11.56
N GLN A 47 6.15 -4.09 -12.27
CA GLN A 47 5.35 -4.79 -13.27
C GLN A 47 4.38 -5.83 -12.67
N GLY A 48 4.45 -6.07 -11.36
CA GLY A 48 3.59 -7.05 -10.69
C GLY A 48 3.86 -8.52 -11.07
N ILE A 49 5.00 -8.82 -11.71
CA ILE A 49 5.38 -10.15 -12.20
C ILE A 49 6.32 -10.92 -11.27
N CYS A 50 6.45 -10.48 -10.05
CA CYS A 50 7.18 -11.14 -8.97
C CYS A 50 6.20 -11.74 -7.97
N CYS A 51 6.33 -13.03 -7.68
CA CYS A 51 5.54 -13.73 -6.67
C CYS A 51 6.40 -14.14 -5.49
N ARG A 52 5.95 -13.81 -4.28
CA ARG A 52 6.58 -14.17 -3.00
C ARG A 52 5.57 -14.80 -2.02
N ILE A 53 4.61 -15.56 -2.54
CA ILE A 53 3.52 -16.10 -1.71
C ILE A 53 3.97 -17.34 -0.94
N CYS A 54 4.85 -18.17 -1.51
CA CYS A 54 5.33 -19.38 -0.86
C CYS A 54 6.85 -19.38 -0.68
N SER A 55 7.35 -20.31 0.10
CA SER A 55 8.78 -20.51 0.38
C SER A 55 9.60 -20.99 -0.81
N MET A 56 8.96 -21.51 -1.88
CA MET A 56 9.66 -21.93 -3.10
C MET A 56 10.10 -20.76 -3.98
N GLY A 57 9.48 -19.59 -3.81
CA GLY A 57 9.88 -18.35 -4.47
C GLY A 57 11.09 -17.68 -3.82
N PRO A 58 11.40 -16.44 -4.23
CA PRO A 58 10.61 -15.60 -5.12
C PRO A 58 10.64 -16.07 -6.57
N CYS A 59 9.46 -16.10 -7.22
CA CYS A 59 9.37 -16.37 -8.64
C CYS A 59 9.30 -15.04 -9.40
N ARG A 60 10.08 -14.92 -10.47
CA ARG A 60 10.08 -13.77 -11.39
C ARG A 60 9.78 -14.27 -12.79
N ILE A 61 8.77 -13.72 -13.41
CA ILE A 61 8.40 -14.11 -14.76
C ILE A 61 9.26 -13.36 -15.76
N THR A 62 9.86 -14.12 -16.67
CA THR A 62 10.71 -13.61 -17.74
C THR A 62 10.42 -14.42 -19.00
N PRO A 63 10.84 -13.97 -20.19
CA PRO A 63 10.73 -14.79 -21.42
C PRO A 63 11.39 -16.17 -21.29
N LYS A 64 12.47 -16.27 -20.52
CA LYS A 64 13.18 -17.54 -20.26
C LYS A 64 12.45 -18.42 -19.24
N ALA A 65 11.72 -17.83 -18.30
CA ALA A 65 10.96 -18.51 -17.27
C ALA A 65 9.52 -17.96 -17.23
N PRO A 66 8.65 -18.39 -18.18
CA PRO A 66 7.31 -17.82 -18.34
C PRO A 66 6.32 -18.27 -17.26
N ARG A 67 6.72 -19.20 -16.39
CA ARG A 67 5.91 -19.71 -15.29
C ARG A 67 6.73 -19.75 -13.99
N GLY A 68 6.06 -19.48 -12.89
CA GLY A 68 6.62 -19.73 -11.55
C GLY A 68 6.79 -21.22 -11.26
N ILE A 69 7.45 -21.55 -10.16
CA ILE A 69 7.72 -22.95 -9.76
C ILE A 69 6.42 -23.76 -9.63
N CYS A 70 5.34 -23.14 -9.17
CA CYS A 70 4.01 -23.78 -9.08
C CYS A 70 3.23 -23.82 -10.40
N GLY A 71 3.83 -23.41 -11.52
CA GLY A 71 3.19 -23.38 -12.84
C GLY A 71 2.37 -22.11 -13.13
N CYS A 72 2.25 -21.17 -12.20
CA CYS A 72 1.49 -19.94 -12.39
C CYS A 72 2.21 -19.00 -13.37
N ASP A 73 1.47 -18.48 -14.34
CA ASP A 73 1.96 -17.52 -15.34
C ASP A 73 1.91 -16.07 -14.81
N ALA A 74 2.31 -15.10 -15.65
CA ALA A 74 2.34 -13.68 -15.32
C ALA A 74 0.95 -13.15 -14.91
N HIS A 75 -0.11 -13.56 -15.62
CA HIS A 75 -1.48 -13.11 -15.32
C HIS A 75 -1.95 -13.64 -13.95
N GLY A 76 -1.69 -14.90 -13.69
CA GLY A 76 -2.00 -15.52 -12.39
C GLY A 76 -1.25 -14.87 -11.24
N ILE A 77 0.02 -14.50 -11.45
CA ILE A 77 0.83 -13.79 -10.45
C ILE A 77 0.31 -12.37 -10.21
N ALA A 78 -0.01 -11.63 -11.27
CA ALA A 78 -0.60 -10.29 -11.15
C ALA A 78 -1.94 -10.34 -10.43
N GLY A 79 -2.81 -11.29 -10.78
CA GLY A 79 -4.08 -11.51 -10.09
C GLY A 79 -3.92 -11.84 -8.60
N ARG A 80 -2.96 -12.69 -8.24
CA ARG A 80 -2.63 -12.99 -6.82
C ARG A 80 -2.13 -11.76 -6.06
N ASN A 81 -1.27 -10.96 -6.68
CA ASN A 81 -0.78 -9.72 -6.07
C ASN A 81 -1.92 -8.74 -5.85
N PHE A 82 -2.81 -8.57 -6.82
CA PHE A 82 -4.00 -7.74 -6.70
C PHE A 82 -4.93 -8.22 -5.58
N LEU A 83 -5.22 -9.52 -5.53
CA LEU A 83 -6.03 -10.11 -4.47
C LEU A 83 -5.41 -9.86 -3.08
N ARG A 84 -4.08 -9.94 -2.96
CA ARG A 84 -3.39 -9.62 -1.70
C ARG A 84 -3.61 -8.17 -1.28
N PHE A 85 -3.53 -7.21 -2.19
CA PHE A 85 -3.80 -5.80 -1.89
C PHE A 85 -5.24 -5.60 -1.42
N VAL A 86 -6.21 -6.20 -2.12
CA VAL A 86 -7.63 -6.12 -1.74
C VAL A 86 -7.85 -6.75 -0.35
N ALA A 87 -7.30 -7.93 -0.11
CA ALA A 87 -7.42 -8.61 1.18
C ALA A 87 -6.76 -7.81 2.32
N GLY A 88 -5.57 -7.22 2.06
CA GLY A 88 -4.88 -6.36 3.02
C GLY A 88 -5.69 -5.11 3.36
N GLY A 89 -6.26 -4.44 2.35
CA GLY A 89 -7.14 -3.29 2.53
C GLY A 89 -8.40 -3.63 3.31
N ALA A 90 -9.07 -4.73 2.98
CA ALA A 90 -10.25 -5.21 3.69
C ALA A 90 -9.94 -5.53 5.16
N ALA A 91 -8.81 -6.19 5.43
CA ALA A 91 -8.36 -6.50 6.78
C ALA A 91 -8.12 -5.23 7.62
N THR A 92 -7.49 -4.21 7.03
CA THR A 92 -7.23 -2.93 7.68
C THR A 92 -8.52 -2.24 8.12
N HIS A 93 -9.52 -2.16 7.24
CA HIS A 93 -10.81 -1.56 7.57
C HIS A 93 -11.60 -2.38 8.61
N SER A 94 -11.56 -3.70 8.50
CA SER A 94 -12.21 -4.60 9.45
C SER A 94 -11.62 -4.47 10.85
N ASP A 95 -10.30 -4.36 10.95
CA ASP A 95 -9.61 -4.17 12.23
C ASP A 95 -9.98 -2.83 12.88
N HIS A 96 -9.93 -1.75 12.11
CA HIS A 96 -10.35 -0.43 12.58
C HIS A 96 -11.80 -0.42 13.07
N GLY A 97 -12.73 -1.03 12.33
CA GLY A 97 -14.12 -1.16 12.75
C GLY A 97 -14.28 -1.92 14.07
N ARG A 98 -13.51 -2.98 14.29
CA ARG A 98 -13.48 -3.75 15.53
C ARG A 98 -13.00 -2.90 16.70
N GLU A 99 -11.94 -2.13 16.54
CA GLU A 99 -11.41 -1.23 17.56
C GLU A 99 -12.42 -0.15 17.96
N ILE A 100 -13.18 0.39 17.01
CA ILE A 100 -14.27 1.33 17.29
C ILE A 100 -15.36 0.64 18.14
N CYS A 101 -15.77 -0.57 17.78
CA CYS A 101 -16.75 -1.33 18.55
C CYS A 101 -16.26 -1.64 19.98
N ASN A 102 -15.00 -2.04 20.13
CA ASN A 102 -14.40 -2.29 21.43
C ASN A 102 -14.37 -1.02 22.29
N THR A 103 -14.03 0.12 21.70
CA THR A 103 -14.04 1.41 22.38
C THR A 103 -15.45 1.77 22.85
N LEU A 104 -16.46 1.63 21.99
CA LEU A 104 -17.86 1.89 22.34
C LEU A 104 -18.33 0.99 23.48
N ASN A 105 -18.05 -0.30 23.45
CA ASN A 105 -18.37 -1.23 24.52
C ASN A 105 -17.70 -0.88 25.85
N THR A 106 -16.54 -0.25 25.80
CA THR A 106 -15.80 0.17 27.01
C THR A 106 -16.38 1.44 27.63
N VAL A 107 -16.78 2.41 26.79
CA VAL A 107 -17.21 3.74 27.26
C VAL A 107 -18.71 3.87 27.44
N ALA A 108 -19.50 2.99 26.86
CA ALA A 108 -20.95 2.92 27.01
C ALA A 108 -21.39 1.48 27.39
N PRO A 109 -20.94 0.97 28.55
CA PRO A 109 -21.50 -0.27 29.05
C PRO A 109 -22.97 -0.05 29.37
N ASP A 110 -23.84 -1.06 29.14
CA ASP A 110 -25.30 -1.05 29.35
C ASP A 110 -25.74 -0.46 30.71
#